data_20283a5cef6c95e93aaf69acfbb8fd28
#
_entry.id   20283a5cef6c95e93aaf69acfbb8fd28
#
_cell.length_a   1.000
_cell.length_b   1.000
_cell.length_c   1.000
_cell.angle_alpha   90.00
_cell.angle_beta   90.00
_cell.angle_gamma   90.00
#
_symmetry.space_group_name_H-M   'P 1'
#
loop_
_entity.id
_entity.type
_entity.pdbx_description
1 polymer ?
#
loop_
_entity_poly.entity_id
_entity_poly.type
_entity_poly.pdbx_seq_one_letter_code
_entity_poly.pdbx_strand_id
1 'polypeptide(L)'
;MKVTVKCGSGFIEAQGEGHAELWEQLASLAECFGERSCGKCNSEDIRHVVRENDGGDKFYELHCQKVGCRARLRMSVTKKDKRFFPKRKAGKDDASGIEEGKYLPHGGWMKFDPATKKES
;
A
#
# COMPACT_ATOMS: atom_id res chain seq x y z
N MET A 1 16.98 -22.46 2.38
CA MET A 1 15.58 -22.81 2.68
C MET A 1 14.64 -21.86 1.94
N LYS A 2 13.61 -22.39 1.35
CA LYS A 2 12.68 -21.65 0.49
C LYS A 2 11.26 -22.01 0.90
N VAL A 3 10.41 -21.00 1.10
CA VAL A 3 9.01 -21.19 1.52
C VAL A 3 8.09 -20.43 0.62
N THR A 4 6.94 -21.02 0.30
CA THR A 4 5.87 -20.37 -0.44
C THR A 4 4.62 -20.42 0.43
N VAL A 5 4.01 -19.26 0.66
CA VAL A 5 2.77 -19.19 1.45
C VAL A 5 1.70 -18.43 0.68
N LYS A 6 0.45 -18.72 0.99
CA LYS A 6 -0.69 -18.02 0.42
C LYS A 6 -0.77 -16.61 0.99
N CYS A 7 -0.97 -15.63 0.12
CA CYS A 7 -1.09 -14.22 0.51
C CYS A 7 -2.06 -13.53 -0.43
N GLY A 8 -3.09 -12.89 0.12
CA GLY A 8 -4.12 -12.27 -0.70
C GLY A 8 -4.78 -13.26 -1.64
N SER A 9 -4.77 -12.98 -2.94
CA SER A 9 -5.32 -13.86 -3.97
C SER A 9 -4.26 -14.73 -4.66
N GLY A 10 -3.02 -14.71 -4.18
CA GLY A 10 -1.91 -15.44 -4.78
C GLY A 10 -0.99 -16.04 -3.72
N PHE A 11 0.28 -16.14 -4.08
CA PHE A 11 1.31 -16.72 -3.22
C PHE A 11 2.52 -15.82 -3.17
N ILE A 12 3.19 -15.80 -2.02
CA ILE A 12 4.48 -15.12 -1.86
C ILE A 12 5.54 -16.16 -1.51
N GLU A 13 6.76 -15.88 -1.92
CA GLU A 13 7.88 -16.79 -1.72
C GLU A 13 9.00 -16.07 -0.97
N ALA A 14 9.58 -16.76 0.01
CA ALA A 14 10.72 -16.25 0.74
C ALA A 14 11.85 -17.26 0.70
N GLN A 15 13.09 -16.78 0.74
CA GLN A 15 14.28 -17.59 0.67
C GLN A 15 15.29 -17.10 1.70
N GLY A 16 15.86 -18.02 2.48
CA GLY A 16 16.82 -17.70 3.50
C GLY A 16 17.29 -18.94 4.23
N GLU A 17 18.22 -18.77 5.17
CA GLU A 17 18.82 -19.89 5.90
C GLU A 17 18.19 -20.18 7.24
N GLY A 18 17.49 -19.21 7.85
CA GLY A 18 16.88 -19.37 9.16
C GLY A 18 15.44 -18.92 9.21
N HIS A 19 14.73 -19.35 10.23
CA HIS A 19 13.32 -19.01 10.43
C HIS A 19 13.10 -17.49 10.55
N ALA A 20 13.96 -16.81 11.28
CA ALA A 20 13.82 -15.36 11.48
C ALA A 20 13.88 -14.60 10.16
N GLU A 21 14.85 -14.95 9.30
CA GLU A 21 14.99 -14.33 7.99
C GLU A 21 13.77 -14.58 7.11
N LEU A 22 13.29 -15.82 7.08
CA LEU A 22 12.08 -16.17 6.32
C LEU A 22 10.85 -15.41 6.84
N TRP A 23 10.70 -15.35 8.16
CA TRP A 23 9.57 -14.68 8.79
C TRP A 23 9.54 -13.19 8.48
N GLU A 24 10.68 -12.53 8.55
CA GLU A 24 10.81 -11.11 8.25
C GLU A 24 10.48 -10.81 6.79
N GLN A 25 10.93 -11.66 5.87
CA GLN A 25 10.61 -11.51 4.44
C GLN A 25 9.10 -11.70 4.21
N LEU A 26 8.51 -12.74 4.78
CA LEU A 26 7.09 -13.03 4.61
C LEU A 26 6.23 -11.91 5.18
N ALA A 27 6.56 -11.39 6.35
CA ALA A 27 5.82 -10.29 6.96
C ALA A 27 5.88 -9.03 6.11
N SER A 28 7.05 -8.68 5.60
CA SER A 28 7.23 -7.53 4.73
C SER A 28 6.46 -7.66 3.42
N LEU A 29 6.56 -8.83 2.77
CA LEU A 29 5.84 -9.09 1.53
C LEU A 29 4.33 -9.11 1.74
N ALA A 30 3.85 -9.69 2.85
CA ALA A 30 2.43 -9.74 3.14
C ALA A 30 1.82 -8.36 3.34
N GLU A 31 2.55 -7.42 3.94
CA GLU A 31 2.09 -6.03 4.08
C GLU A 31 1.84 -5.37 2.72
N CYS A 32 2.69 -5.64 1.74
CA CYS A 32 2.61 -5.01 0.42
C CYS A 32 1.69 -5.75 -0.55
N PHE A 33 1.62 -7.07 -0.45
CA PHE A 33 0.92 -7.93 -1.41
C PHE A 33 -0.29 -8.65 -0.83
N GLY A 34 -0.65 -8.36 0.43
CA GLY A 34 -1.77 -9.00 1.11
C GLY A 34 -3.13 -8.38 0.82
N GLU A 35 -3.17 -7.24 0.14
CA GLU A 35 -4.44 -6.60 -0.21
C GLU A 35 -5.17 -7.43 -1.28
N ARG A 36 -6.42 -7.78 -1.00
CA ARG A 36 -7.25 -8.56 -1.92
C ARG A 36 -8.29 -7.70 -2.64
N SER A 37 -8.64 -6.56 -2.05
CA SER A 37 -9.72 -5.71 -2.55
C SER A 37 -9.52 -4.28 -2.12
N CYS A 38 -10.18 -3.37 -2.83
CA CYS A 38 -10.20 -1.96 -2.49
C CYS A 38 -10.89 -1.74 -1.14
N GLY A 39 -10.27 -0.99 -0.26
CA GLY A 39 -10.82 -0.68 1.06
C GLY A 39 -12.05 0.22 1.02
N LYS A 40 -12.29 0.93 -0.09
CA LYS A 40 -13.46 1.80 -0.24
C LYS A 40 -14.68 1.11 -0.86
N CYS A 41 -14.48 0.29 -1.89
CA CYS A 41 -15.60 -0.29 -2.63
C CYS A 41 -15.60 -1.83 -2.67
N ASN A 42 -14.61 -2.46 -2.07
CA ASN A 42 -14.45 -3.92 -2.02
C ASN A 42 -14.23 -4.60 -3.39
N SER A 43 -13.96 -3.84 -4.45
CA SER A 43 -13.63 -4.43 -5.74
C SER A 43 -12.31 -5.19 -5.66
N GLU A 44 -12.26 -6.36 -6.25
CA GLU A 44 -11.03 -7.17 -6.34
C GLU A 44 -10.15 -6.77 -7.53
N ASP A 45 -10.63 -5.86 -8.38
CA ASP A 45 -9.86 -5.37 -9.53
C ASP A 45 -8.92 -4.24 -9.09
N ILE A 46 -7.78 -4.62 -8.56
CA ILE A 46 -6.75 -3.69 -8.08
C ILE A 46 -5.43 -3.99 -8.77
N ARG A 47 -4.64 -2.95 -9.03
CA ARG A 47 -3.36 -3.07 -9.73
C ARG A 47 -2.23 -2.36 -8.99
N HIS A 48 -1.04 -2.91 -9.10
CA HIS A 48 0.20 -2.26 -8.66
C HIS A 48 0.60 -1.23 -9.69
N VAL A 49 0.81 0.02 -9.25
CA VAL A 49 1.15 1.14 -10.13
C VAL A 49 2.38 1.86 -9.61
N VAL A 50 3.27 2.21 -10.51
CA VAL A 50 4.40 3.11 -10.20
C VAL A 50 4.13 4.41 -10.95
N ARG A 51 4.03 5.49 -10.20
CA ARG A 51 3.78 6.82 -10.75
C ARG A 51 5.02 7.68 -10.54
N GLU A 52 5.34 8.52 -11.49
CA GLU A 52 6.48 9.43 -11.40
C GLU A 52 6.01 10.86 -11.62
N ASN A 53 6.46 11.78 -10.77
CA ASN A 53 6.13 13.20 -10.95
C ASN A 53 7.19 13.91 -11.81
N ASP A 54 6.98 15.20 -12.07
CA ASP A 54 7.89 16.01 -12.89
C ASP A 54 9.29 16.15 -12.29
N GLY A 55 9.40 16.02 -10.97
CA GLY A 55 10.68 16.07 -10.27
C GLY A 55 11.44 14.75 -10.24
N GLY A 56 10.90 13.70 -10.87
CA GLY A 56 11.53 12.38 -10.89
C GLY A 56 11.26 11.53 -9.67
N ASP A 57 10.40 11.97 -8.75
CA ASP A 57 10.00 11.19 -7.59
C ASP A 57 9.04 10.09 -7.99
N LYS A 58 9.28 8.88 -7.50
CA LYS A 58 8.44 7.72 -7.78
C LYS A 58 7.52 7.41 -6.61
N PHE A 59 6.29 7.08 -6.93
CA PHE A 59 5.27 6.70 -5.97
C PHE A 59 4.75 5.30 -6.30
N TYR A 60 4.76 4.44 -5.31
CA TYR A 60 4.35 3.04 -5.44
C TYR A 60 2.97 2.89 -4.80
N GLU A 61 2.00 2.46 -5.58
CA GLU A 61 0.59 2.51 -5.17
C GLU A 61 -0.18 1.29 -5.68
N LEU A 62 -1.23 0.92 -4.95
CA LEU A 62 -2.27 0.05 -5.46
C LEU A 62 -3.43 0.93 -5.94
N HIS A 63 -3.93 0.69 -7.12
CA HIS A 63 -5.04 1.44 -7.69
C HIS A 63 -6.26 0.54 -7.88
N CYS A 64 -7.43 1.00 -7.40
CA CYS A 64 -8.70 0.37 -7.71
C CYS A 64 -9.06 0.70 -9.15
N GLN A 65 -9.38 -0.32 -9.94
CA GLN A 65 -9.72 -0.16 -11.36
C GLN A 65 -11.21 0.00 -11.61
N LYS A 66 -12.04 -0.11 -10.56
CA LYS A 66 -13.49 0.00 -10.70
C LYS A 66 -13.88 1.41 -11.12
N VAL A 67 -14.67 1.52 -12.20
CA VAL A 67 -15.21 2.79 -12.67
C VAL A 67 -16.09 3.39 -11.57
N GLY A 68 -15.87 4.66 -11.26
CA GLY A 68 -16.58 5.35 -10.18
C GLY A 68 -15.89 5.31 -8.84
N CYS A 69 -14.95 4.39 -8.61
CA CYS A 69 -14.16 4.37 -7.38
C CYS A 69 -12.79 5.01 -7.60
N ARG A 70 -11.88 4.32 -8.24
CA ARG A 70 -10.51 4.81 -8.51
C ARG A 70 -9.72 5.21 -7.26
N ALA A 71 -10.04 4.62 -6.12
CA ALA A 71 -9.27 4.83 -4.89
C ALA A 71 -7.87 4.23 -5.04
N ARG A 72 -6.93 4.72 -4.25
CA ARG A 72 -5.57 4.20 -4.25
C ARG A 72 -5.03 4.08 -2.83
N LEU A 73 -4.20 3.07 -2.65
CA LEU A 73 -3.46 2.84 -1.42
C LEU A 73 -2.00 3.12 -1.69
N ARG A 74 -1.44 4.12 -1.04
CA ARG A 74 -0.03 4.49 -1.20
C ARG A 74 0.85 3.62 -0.34
N MET A 75 2.04 3.32 -0.87
CA MET A 75 3.10 2.68 -0.09
C MET A 75 4.02 3.75 0.47
N SER A 76 4.40 3.58 1.73
CA SER A 76 5.46 4.36 2.35
C SER A 76 6.74 3.55 2.31
N VAL A 77 7.88 4.22 2.46
CA VAL A 77 9.19 3.58 2.38
C VAL A 77 9.98 3.91 3.65
N THR A 78 10.54 2.89 4.28
CA THR A 78 11.42 3.12 5.43
C THR A 78 12.72 3.77 4.97
N LYS A 79 13.23 4.72 5.75
CA LYS A 79 14.47 5.43 5.39
C LYS A 79 15.71 4.55 5.51
N LYS A 80 15.69 3.61 6.45
CA LYS A 80 16.84 2.79 6.77
C LYS A 80 17.14 1.72 5.73
N ASP A 81 16.14 0.92 5.38
CA ASP A 81 16.30 -0.25 4.50
C ASP A 81 15.44 -0.18 3.24
N LYS A 82 14.78 0.94 3.03
CA LYS A 82 13.91 1.20 1.87
C LYS A 82 12.85 0.12 1.66
N ARG A 83 12.33 -0.41 2.76
CA ARG A 83 11.26 -1.39 2.74
C ARG A 83 9.92 -0.68 2.56
N PHE A 84 9.05 -1.24 1.75
CA PHE A 84 7.72 -0.70 1.50
C PHE A 84 6.73 -1.20 2.55
N PHE A 85 5.78 -0.33 2.90
CA PHE A 85 4.64 -0.70 3.73
C PHE A 85 3.44 0.19 3.37
N PRO A 86 2.19 -0.34 3.49
CA PRO A 86 1.01 0.47 3.17
C PRO A 86 0.88 1.67 4.10
N LYS A 87 0.57 2.83 3.55
CA LYS A 87 0.32 4.04 4.34
C LYS A 87 -1.06 3.93 4.99
N ARG A 88 -1.09 3.55 6.25
CA ARG A 88 -2.31 3.39 7.05
C ARG A 88 -2.60 4.58 7.96
N LYS A 89 -1.62 5.42 8.20
CA LYS A 89 -1.72 6.58 9.10
C LYS A 89 -1.42 7.86 8.37
N ALA A 90 -2.04 8.96 8.83
CA ALA A 90 -1.80 10.28 8.28
C ALA A 90 -0.35 10.72 8.52
N GLY A 91 0.25 11.33 7.52
CA GLY A 91 1.57 11.95 7.62
C GLY A 91 1.47 13.40 8.03
N LYS A 92 2.62 14.08 8.07
CA LYS A 92 2.69 15.52 8.32
C LYS A 92 2.01 16.26 7.17
N ASP A 93 1.11 17.19 7.49
CA ASP A 93 0.33 17.96 6.51
C ASP A 93 -0.37 17.06 5.50
N ASP A 94 -1.01 16.02 6.00
CA ASP A 94 -1.68 15.02 5.17
C ASP A 94 -2.83 15.64 4.36
N ALA A 95 -2.94 15.25 3.10
CA ALA A 95 -3.99 15.73 2.20
C ALA A 95 -5.41 15.37 2.65
N SER A 96 -5.57 14.39 3.53
CA SER A 96 -6.85 14.03 4.13
C SER A 96 -7.33 15.03 5.16
N GLY A 97 -6.43 15.88 5.67
CA GLY A 97 -6.71 16.77 6.79
C GLY A 97 -6.70 16.07 8.14
N ILE A 98 -6.39 14.79 8.18
CA ILE A 98 -6.32 14.00 9.41
C ILE A 98 -4.99 14.28 10.12
N GLU A 99 -5.05 14.38 11.46
CA GLU A 99 -3.88 14.64 12.29
C GLU A 99 -2.80 13.58 12.12
N GLU A 100 -1.54 14.02 12.08
CA GLU A 100 -0.37 13.14 11.96
C GLU A 100 -0.41 12.01 13.00
N GLY A 101 -0.16 10.79 12.56
CA GLY A 101 -0.12 9.61 13.41
C GLY A 101 -1.46 8.94 13.64
N LYS A 102 -2.56 9.56 13.23
CA LYS A 102 -3.90 8.96 13.32
C LYS A 102 -4.16 8.06 12.12
N TYR A 103 -4.94 7.01 12.33
CA TYR A 103 -5.29 6.09 11.26
C TYR A 103 -6.16 6.76 10.21
N LEU A 104 -5.83 6.50 8.95
CA LEU A 104 -6.65 6.92 7.82
C LEU A 104 -7.87 6.01 7.70
N PRO A 105 -9.02 6.52 7.22
CA PRO A 105 -10.18 5.68 6.98
C PRO A 105 -9.92 4.68 5.84
N HIS A 106 -10.73 3.64 5.78
CA HIS A 106 -10.67 2.61 4.73
C HIS A 106 -9.31 1.93 4.59
N GLY A 107 -8.57 1.80 5.71
CA GLY A 107 -7.25 1.18 5.69
C GLY A 107 -6.19 1.94 4.90
N GLY A 108 -6.44 3.22 4.62
CA GLY A 108 -5.54 4.06 3.83
C GLY A 108 -5.93 4.18 2.35
N TRP A 109 -6.97 3.48 1.92
CA TRP A 109 -7.51 3.63 0.57
C TRP A 109 -8.25 4.96 0.44
N MET A 110 -7.73 5.85 -0.39
CA MET A 110 -8.20 7.23 -0.48
C MET A 110 -8.49 7.61 -1.92
N LYS A 111 -9.46 8.53 -2.09
CA LYS A 111 -9.75 9.17 -3.37
C LYS A 111 -9.36 10.64 -3.28
N PHE A 112 -8.69 11.14 -4.30
CA PHE A 112 -8.37 12.55 -4.39
C PHE A 112 -9.53 13.32 -5.05
N ASP A 113 -9.95 14.41 -4.41
CA ASP A 113 -10.96 15.32 -4.97
C ASP A 113 -10.26 16.57 -5.51
N PRO A 114 -10.19 16.74 -6.84
CA PRO A 114 -9.51 17.90 -7.42
C PRO A 114 -10.19 19.23 -7.08
N ALA A 115 -11.49 19.23 -6.77
CA ALA A 115 -12.22 20.45 -6.44
C ALA A 115 -11.80 21.00 -5.08
N THR A 116 -11.63 20.12 -4.08
CA THR A 116 -11.23 20.53 -2.72
C THR A 116 -9.75 20.33 -2.45
N LYS A 117 -9.04 19.64 -3.34
CA LYS A 117 -7.63 19.24 -3.20
C LYS A 117 -7.37 18.40 -1.95
N LYS A 118 -8.37 17.65 -1.52
CA LYS A 118 -8.29 16.75 -0.36
C LYS A 118 -8.48 15.30 -0.75
N GLU A 119 -7.94 14.42 0.07
CA GLU A 119 -8.16 12.98 -0.04
C GLU A 119 -9.15 12.52 1.02
N SER A 120 -9.98 11.56 0.66
CA SER A 120 -10.91 10.96 1.58
C SER A 120 -11.19 9.49 1.29
#